data_ddb9da06ccb103256c03631f395f2cca
#
_entry.id   ddb9da06ccb103256c03631f395f2cca
#
_cell.length_a   1.000
_cell.length_b   1.000
_cell.length_c   1.000
_cell.angle_alpha   90.00
_cell.angle_beta   90.00
_cell.angle_gamma   90.00
#
_symmetry.space_group_name_H-M   'P 1'
#
loop_
_entity.id
_entity.type
_entity.pdbx_description
1 polymer ?
#
loop_
_entity_poly.entity_id
_entity_poly.type
_entity_poly.pdbx_seq_one_letter_code
_entity_poly.pdbx_strand_id
1 'polypeptide(L)'
;MTTQLGVLGATSHLGQRFVQLLADHEQFQVALLSTAQPAEATGDCYADVVDWRLSAPLPESVGDREPVAPTPAAVPTDLDLYCSALPTPVARQVEPVLAESGAAVCSTATNERFAADVPLIVPEINAAHVDLLEVQRDDRSWDGALVKSPAAPTTTVAVPLSVLDAYGLAAVQVATLQGGPERRRDQRLAMSMLNNVSPDVPGAESRLTSETPKVLGTFDGAEIQRPDLEITPSSNRVPMQEGTLANVWATLDADPDPVAIEAAFRDAPTVGLPSAPADLFAVFPQSNRPQPRPDAIRNPQQLAVGPVAATHTGIQFDCLCHSGVRGGAGGSVLNAELLVKRGYV
;
A
#
# COMPACT_ATOMS: atom_id res chain seq x y z
N MET A 1 15.24 19.74 8.22
CA MET A 1 16.24 18.66 8.48
C MET A 1 15.72 17.42 7.75
N THR A 2 16.60 16.63 7.17
CA THR A 2 16.22 15.40 6.47
C THR A 2 16.24 14.26 7.49
N THR A 3 15.13 13.52 7.62
CA THR A 3 15.05 12.35 8.51
C THR A 3 15.80 11.18 7.91
N GLN A 4 16.69 10.57 8.68
CA GLN A 4 17.36 9.33 8.28
C GLN A 4 16.45 8.14 8.54
N LEU A 5 16.37 7.23 7.56
CA LEU A 5 15.54 6.03 7.69
C LEU A 5 16.24 4.75 7.22
N GLY A 6 15.74 3.63 7.72
CA GLY A 6 16.11 2.30 7.28
C GLY A 6 15.10 1.72 6.30
N VAL A 7 15.58 1.05 5.23
CA VAL A 7 14.74 0.24 4.33
C VAL A 7 14.98 -1.24 4.64
N LEU A 8 13.97 -1.88 5.23
CA LEU A 8 14.02 -3.30 5.57
C LEU A 8 13.49 -4.15 4.42
N GLY A 9 14.23 -5.19 4.05
CA GLY A 9 13.88 -6.04 2.92
C GLY A 9 14.18 -5.41 1.56
N ALA A 10 15.21 -4.58 1.46
CA ALA A 10 15.59 -3.82 0.28
C ALA A 10 15.85 -4.69 -0.97
N THR A 11 16.23 -5.96 -0.81
CA THR A 11 16.41 -6.91 -1.92
C THR A 11 15.10 -7.46 -2.50
N SER A 12 13.98 -7.32 -1.77
CA SER A 12 12.65 -7.68 -2.29
C SER A 12 12.17 -6.67 -3.35
N HIS A 13 11.19 -7.06 -4.16
CA HIS A 13 10.65 -6.13 -5.18
C HIS A 13 10.05 -4.85 -4.56
N LEU A 14 9.26 -4.98 -3.48
CA LEU A 14 8.74 -3.80 -2.78
C LEU A 14 9.85 -3.01 -2.08
N GLY A 15 10.89 -3.68 -1.57
CA GLY A 15 12.07 -3.03 -1.02
C GLY A 15 12.81 -2.20 -2.07
N GLN A 16 12.98 -2.73 -3.29
CA GLN A 16 13.55 -1.97 -4.41
C GLN A 16 12.70 -0.74 -4.77
N ARG A 17 11.35 -0.84 -4.67
CA ARG A 17 10.46 0.31 -4.83
C ARG A 17 10.65 1.36 -3.75
N PHE A 18 10.83 0.95 -2.48
CA PHE A 18 11.21 1.90 -1.42
C PHE A 18 12.53 2.60 -1.74
N VAL A 19 13.56 1.83 -2.09
CA VAL A 19 14.87 2.40 -2.47
C VAL A 19 14.73 3.40 -3.61
N GLN A 20 13.97 3.06 -4.66
CA GLN A 20 13.71 3.96 -5.79
C GLN A 20 12.99 5.25 -5.39
N LEU A 21 11.92 5.15 -4.58
CA LEU A 21 11.09 6.28 -4.18
C LEU A 21 11.80 7.22 -3.19
N LEU A 22 12.71 6.67 -2.39
CA LEU A 22 13.42 7.40 -1.34
C LEU A 22 14.79 7.93 -1.78
N ALA A 23 15.28 7.57 -2.97
CA ALA A 23 16.62 7.95 -3.44
C ALA A 23 16.84 9.48 -3.50
N ASP A 24 15.82 10.21 -3.98
CA ASP A 24 15.83 11.66 -4.15
C ASP A 24 14.69 12.33 -3.35
N HIS A 25 14.28 11.71 -2.23
CA HIS A 25 13.16 12.20 -1.44
C HIS A 25 13.51 13.45 -0.64
N GLU A 26 12.66 14.47 -0.67
CA GLU A 26 12.94 15.78 -0.06
C GLU A 26 13.09 15.73 1.47
N GLN A 27 12.33 14.83 2.15
CA GLN A 27 12.30 14.74 3.61
C GLN A 27 13.10 13.57 4.16
N PHE A 28 13.40 12.55 3.35
CA PHE A 28 14.00 11.31 3.81
C PHE A 28 15.35 11.03 3.16
N GLN A 29 16.26 10.45 3.94
CA GLN A 29 17.54 9.93 3.47
C GLN A 29 17.69 8.47 3.89
N VAL A 30 17.94 7.58 2.95
CA VAL A 30 18.21 6.17 3.24
C VAL A 30 19.56 6.05 3.94
N ALA A 31 19.56 5.69 5.20
CA ALA A 31 20.75 5.49 6.03
C ALA A 31 21.14 4.02 6.15
N LEU A 32 20.15 3.12 6.14
CA LEU A 32 20.31 1.68 6.32
C LEU A 32 19.54 0.90 5.26
N LEU A 33 20.14 -0.18 4.77
CA LEU A 33 19.45 -1.21 4.00
C LEU A 33 19.54 -2.55 4.75
N SER A 34 18.45 -3.34 4.77
CA SER A 34 18.56 -4.75 5.09
C SER A 34 18.14 -5.63 3.90
N THR A 35 18.64 -6.83 3.84
CA THR A 35 18.18 -7.83 2.87
C THR A 35 16.77 -8.31 3.21
N ALA A 36 16.10 -9.03 2.30
CA ALA A 36 14.78 -9.63 2.56
C ALA A 36 14.89 -10.94 3.34
N GLN A 37 16.01 -11.64 3.22
CA GLN A 37 16.29 -12.91 3.87
C GLN A 37 17.68 -12.87 4.51
N PRO A 38 17.88 -13.48 5.70
CA PRO A 38 19.19 -13.46 6.36
C PRO A 38 20.34 -14.03 5.51
N ALA A 39 20.05 -15.04 4.69
CA ALA A 39 21.06 -15.67 3.84
C ALA A 39 21.55 -14.81 2.65
N GLU A 40 20.89 -13.68 2.39
CA GLU A 40 21.27 -12.74 1.33
C GLU A 40 22.32 -11.71 1.81
N ALA A 41 22.53 -11.57 3.12
CA ALA A 41 23.50 -10.66 3.70
C ALA A 41 24.89 -11.34 3.70
N THR A 42 25.65 -11.11 2.65
CA THR A 42 26.96 -11.77 2.39
C THR A 42 28.16 -10.91 2.75
N GLY A 43 27.98 -9.66 3.16
CA GLY A 43 29.04 -8.68 3.38
C GLY A 43 29.48 -7.93 2.12
N ASP A 44 28.77 -8.16 1.00
CA ASP A 44 29.00 -7.45 -0.25
C ASP A 44 28.12 -6.21 -0.34
N CYS A 45 28.42 -5.29 -1.24
CA CYS A 45 27.60 -4.07 -1.43
C CYS A 45 26.22 -4.38 -2.02
N TYR A 46 25.25 -3.48 -1.82
CA TYR A 46 23.87 -3.66 -2.26
C TYR A 46 23.75 -3.92 -3.76
N ALA A 47 24.57 -3.25 -4.57
CA ALA A 47 24.60 -3.47 -6.01
C ALA A 47 24.97 -4.88 -6.42
N ASP A 48 25.80 -5.57 -5.62
CA ASP A 48 26.24 -6.94 -5.91
C ASP A 48 25.24 -8.00 -5.45
N VAL A 49 24.48 -7.71 -4.36
CA VAL A 49 23.55 -8.71 -3.79
C VAL A 49 22.12 -8.56 -4.32
N VAL A 50 21.74 -7.40 -4.85
CA VAL A 50 20.38 -7.16 -5.35
C VAL A 50 20.22 -7.66 -6.78
N ASP A 51 19.18 -8.47 -7.03
CA ASP A 51 18.66 -8.70 -8.38
C ASP A 51 17.71 -7.53 -8.73
N TRP A 52 18.30 -6.41 -9.23
CA TRP A 52 17.54 -5.20 -9.53
C TRP A 52 16.57 -5.41 -10.69
N ARG A 53 15.28 -5.14 -10.47
CA ARG A 53 14.19 -5.51 -11.40
C ARG A 53 13.38 -4.34 -11.90
N LEU A 54 13.62 -3.17 -11.37
CA LEU A 54 12.89 -1.97 -11.78
C LEU A 54 13.43 -1.44 -13.11
N SER A 55 12.58 -0.77 -13.87
CA SER A 55 12.97 -0.18 -15.17
C SER A 55 13.92 1.02 -15.02
N ALA A 56 13.83 1.75 -13.91
CA ALA A 56 14.80 2.80 -13.58
C ALA A 56 16.13 2.16 -13.11
N PRO A 57 17.28 2.82 -13.32
CA PRO A 57 18.55 2.32 -12.84
C PRO A 57 18.59 2.28 -11.31
N LEU A 58 19.47 1.43 -10.76
CA LEU A 58 19.77 1.41 -9.33
C LEU A 58 20.33 2.79 -8.91
N PRO A 59 19.77 3.43 -7.86
CA PRO A 59 20.28 4.72 -7.39
C PRO A 59 21.73 4.61 -6.88
N GLU A 60 22.59 5.49 -7.37
CA GLU A 60 24.02 5.51 -6.99
C GLU A 60 24.22 5.75 -5.48
N SER A 61 23.31 6.51 -4.85
CA SER A 61 23.38 6.87 -3.42
C SER A 61 23.33 5.68 -2.46
N VAL A 62 22.89 4.50 -2.94
CA VAL A 62 22.74 3.29 -2.11
C VAL A 62 23.53 2.08 -2.63
N GLY A 63 24.05 2.13 -3.84
CA GLY A 63 24.69 0.99 -4.50
C GLY A 63 25.86 0.40 -3.70
N ASP A 64 26.73 1.25 -3.14
CA ASP A 64 27.91 0.87 -2.39
C ASP A 64 27.64 0.53 -0.91
N ARG A 65 26.40 0.60 -0.44
CA ARG A 65 26.06 0.27 0.94
C ARG A 65 26.05 -1.24 1.17
N GLU A 66 26.61 -1.69 2.28
CA GLU A 66 26.51 -3.07 2.72
C GLU A 66 25.16 -3.27 3.44
N PRO A 67 24.25 -4.12 2.92
CA PRO A 67 22.97 -4.38 3.57
C PRO A 67 23.14 -5.37 4.73
N VAL A 68 22.50 -5.06 5.87
CA VAL A 68 22.51 -5.94 7.04
C VAL A 68 21.51 -7.10 6.90
N ALA A 69 21.71 -8.17 7.66
CA ALA A 69 20.74 -9.25 7.77
C ALA A 69 19.45 -8.74 8.47
N PRO A 70 18.25 -9.16 8.03
CA PRO A 70 16.99 -8.74 8.64
C PRO A 70 16.68 -9.56 9.92
N THR A 71 17.51 -9.40 10.93
CA THR A 71 17.35 -10.04 12.24
C THR A 71 17.36 -9.00 13.36
N PRO A 72 16.66 -9.25 14.49
CA PRO A 72 16.67 -8.31 15.62
C PRO A 72 18.06 -7.93 16.12
N ALA A 73 19.04 -8.82 15.99
CA ALA A 73 20.40 -8.59 16.44
C ALA A 73 21.26 -7.77 15.46
N ALA A 74 20.91 -7.79 14.16
CA ALA A 74 21.71 -7.14 13.12
C ALA A 74 21.14 -5.81 12.64
N VAL A 75 19.83 -5.60 12.76
CA VAL A 75 19.20 -4.31 12.41
C VAL A 75 19.43 -3.33 13.56
N PRO A 76 20.13 -2.22 13.35
CA PRO A 76 20.30 -1.17 14.35
C PRO A 76 18.94 -0.59 14.79
N THR A 77 18.87 -0.10 16.01
CA THR A 77 17.65 0.48 16.61
C THR A 77 17.77 1.98 16.88
N ASP A 78 18.78 2.63 16.30
CA ASP A 78 19.14 4.03 16.50
C ASP A 78 18.57 4.99 15.45
N LEU A 79 17.80 4.48 14.49
CA LEU A 79 17.07 5.30 13.53
C LEU A 79 15.62 5.49 14.00
N ASP A 80 15.10 6.70 13.83
CA ASP A 80 13.74 7.04 14.24
C ASP A 80 12.65 6.44 13.35
N LEU A 81 13.00 6.00 12.11
CA LEU A 81 12.03 5.57 11.10
C LEU A 81 12.54 4.38 10.28
N TYR A 82 11.65 3.42 10.04
CA TYR A 82 11.90 2.29 9.13
C TYR A 82 10.74 2.07 8.15
N CYS A 83 11.06 1.89 6.86
CA CYS A 83 10.14 1.41 5.83
C CYS A 83 10.37 -0.09 5.62
N SER A 84 9.36 -0.93 5.88
CA SER A 84 9.50 -2.38 5.86
C SER A 84 8.78 -3.05 4.69
N ALA A 85 9.54 -3.79 3.89
CA ALA A 85 9.09 -4.73 2.86
C ALA A 85 9.55 -6.17 3.17
N LEU A 86 9.69 -6.49 4.45
CA LEU A 86 10.09 -7.81 4.90
C LEU A 86 9.01 -8.86 4.62
N PRO A 87 9.40 -10.10 4.30
CA PRO A 87 8.47 -11.23 4.32
C PRO A 87 7.83 -11.37 5.71
N THR A 88 6.54 -11.71 5.74
CA THR A 88 5.75 -11.80 6.99
C THR A 88 6.43 -12.57 8.15
N PRO A 89 7.08 -13.73 7.93
CA PRO A 89 7.76 -14.44 9.02
C PRO A 89 8.93 -13.67 9.63
N VAL A 90 9.64 -12.89 8.81
CA VAL A 90 10.78 -12.08 9.24
C VAL A 90 10.28 -10.80 9.90
N ALA A 91 9.29 -10.13 9.31
CA ALA A 91 8.65 -8.95 9.84
C ALA A 91 8.13 -9.13 11.28
N ARG A 92 7.54 -10.30 11.58
CA ARG A 92 7.08 -10.65 12.94
C ARG A 92 8.17 -10.64 14.00
N GLN A 93 9.41 -10.85 13.62
CA GLN A 93 10.55 -10.90 14.54
C GLN A 93 11.24 -9.55 14.68
N VAL A 94 11.28 -8.76 13.60
CA VAL A 94 12.09 -7.53 13.53
C VAL A 94 11.26 -6.29 13.88
N GLU A 95 10.09 -6.15 13.29
CA GLU A 95 9.29 -4.93 13.41
C GLU A 95 8.88 -4.58 14.86
N PRO A 96 8.43 -5.54 15.70
CA PRO A 96 8.10 -5.23 17.10
C PRO A 96 9.30 -4.74 17.92
N VAL A 97 10.50 -5.29 17.68
CA VAL A 97 11.72 -4.89 18.40
C VAL A 97 12.10 -3.45 18.09
N LEU A 98 11.92 -3.03 16.84
CA LEU A 98 12.17 -1.65 16.44
C LEU A 98 11.14 -0.69 17.06
N ALA A 99 9.86 -1.06 17.04
CA ALA A 99 8.81 -0.25 17.67
C ALA A 99 8.97 -0.17 19.20
N GLU A 100 9.37 -1.27 19.85
CA GLU A 100 9.67 -1.28 21.30
C GLU A 100 10.85 -0.35 21.63
N SER A 101 11.86 -0.27 20.77
CA SER A 101 13.04 0.59 20.95
C SER A 101 12.83 2.06 20.60
N GLY A 102 11.64 2.48 20.26
CA GLY A 102 11.28 3.88 20.00
C GLY A 102 11.15 4.26 18.52
N ALA A 103 11.46 3.37 17.58
CA ALA A 103 11.36 3.68 16.17
C ALA A 103 9.91 3.59 15.65
N ALA A 104 9.58 4.43 14.68
CA ALA A 104 8.39 4.28 13.87
C ALA A 104 8.64 3.30 12.71
N VAL A 105 7.74 2.32 12.53
CA VAL A 105 7.85 1.31 11.46
C VAL A 105 6.64 1.40 10.54
N CYS A 106 6.85 1.81 9.29
CA CYS A 106 5.85 1.79 8.22
C CYS A 106 6.01 0.50 7.40
N SER A 107 5.05 -0.42 7.49
CA SER A 107 5.21 -1.78 6.99
C SER A 107 4.16 -2.19 5.97
N THR A 108 4.61 -2.88 4.92
CA THR A 108 3.77 -3.54 3.92
C THR A 108 3.47 -5.02 4.24
N ALA A 109 4.11 -5.59 5.25
CA ALA A 109 3.92 -6.98 5.65
C ALA A 109 2.49 -7.24 6.19
N THR A 110 2.00 -8.46 6.03
CA THR A 110 0.60 -8.80 6.36
C THR A 110 0.34 -9.11 7.84
N ASN A 111 1.40 -9.38 8.62
CA ASN A 111 1.26 -9.57 10.07
C ASN A 111 0.72 -8.28 10.72
N GLU A 112 0.01 -8.42 11.82
CA GLU A 112 -0.53 -7.33 12.64
C GLU A 112 -1.60 -6.44 11.97
N ARG A 113 -1.91 -6.58 10.69
CA ARG A 113 -2.91 -5.74 10.00
C ARG A 113 -4.28 -5.77 10.66
N PHE A 114 -4.61 -6.88 11.34
CA PHE A 114 -5.89 -7.10 12.01
C PHE A 114 -5.83 -6.93 13.52
N ALA A 115 -4.66 -6.66 14.10
CA ALA A 115 -4.54 -6.31 15.50
C ALA A 115 -5.36 -5.03 15.79
N ALA A 116 -6.03 -4.99 16.94
CA ALA A 116 -6.94 -3.89 17.30
C ALA A 116 -6.18 -2.56 17.44
N ASP A 117 -4.99 -2.62 17.98
CA ASP A 117 -4.10 -1.51 18.32
C ASP A 117 -3.17 -1.08 17.16
N VAL A 118 -3.17 -1.78 16.02
CA VAL A 118 -2.31 -1.45 14.88
C VAL A 118 -3.11 -0.73 13.79
N PRO A 119 -2.82 0.54 13.48
CA PRO A 119 -3.51 1.27 12.43
C PRO A 119 -3.15 0.72 11.05
N LEU A 120 -4.18 0.60 10.20
CA LEU A 120 -4.07 0.26 8.78
C LEU A 120 -4.41 1.50 7.97
N ILE A 121 -3.39 2.20 7.45
CA ILE A 121 -3.54 3.58 6.98
C ILE A 121 -3.48 3.69 5.46
N VAL A 122 -4.44 4.47 4.94
CA VAL A 122 -4.44 5.13 3.63
C VAL A 122 -4.69 6.61 3.92
N PRO A 123 -3.69 7.48 3.86
CA PRO A 123 -3.76 8.85 4.41
C PRO A 123 -4.95 9.68 3.91
N GLU A 124 -5.39 9.50 2.68
CA GLU A 124 -6.52 10.21 2.08
C GLU A 124 -7.87 9.79 2.66
N ILE A 125 -7.95 8.62 3.29
CA ILE A 125 -9.18 8.09 3.88
C ILE A 125 -9.19 8.33 5.39
N ASN A 126 -8.12 7.90 6.05
CA ASN A 126 -8.14 7.67 7.49
C ASN A 126 -6.88 8.17 8.22
N ALA A 127 -6.36 9.34 7.83
CA ALA A 127 -5.20 9.95 8.51
C ALA A 127 -5.38 10.07 10.05
N ALA A 128 -6.64 10.17 10.54
CA ALA A 128 -6.94 10.21 11.97
C ALA A 128 -6.66 8.86 12.69
N HIS A 129 -6.57 7.75 11.94
CA HIS A 129 -6.19 6.46 12.56
C HIS A 129 -4.77 6.44 13.13
N VAL A 130 -3.93 7.43 12.80
CA VAL A 130 -2.63 7.63 13.44
C VAL A 130 -2.79 7.80 14.97
N ASP A 131 -3.88 8.37 15.44
CA ASP A 131 -4.13 8.60 16.87
C ASP A 131 -4.31 7.27 17.64
N LEU A 132 -4.57 6.14 16.96
CA LEU A 132 -4.55 4.79 17.54
C LEU A 132 -3.14 4.38 18.03
N LEU A 133 -2.08 5.06 17.59
CA LEU A 133 -0.72 4.78 18.07
C LEU A 133 -0.53 5.08 19.55
N GLU A 134 -1.30 5.99 20.14
CA GLU A 134 -1.28 6.22 21.59
C GLU A 134 -1.79 4.99 22.34
N VAL A 135 -2.89 4.38 21.85
CA VAL A 135 -3.42 3.12 22.40
C VAL A 135 -2.41 1.99 22.22
N GLN A 136 -1.76 1.90 21.04
CA GLN A 136 -0.73 0.89 20.78
C GLN A 136 0.46 1.00 21.74
N ARG A 137 0.94 2.23 21.99
CA ARG A 137 2.05 2.50 22.92
C ARG A 137 1.70 2.08 24.34
N ASP A 138 0.51 2.43 24.79
CA ASP A 138 0.03 2.08 26.14
C ASP A 138 -0.13 0.56 26.30
N ASP A 139 -0.80 -0.11 25.35
CA ASP A 139 -1.09 -1.55 25.42
C ASP A 139 0.16 -2.41 25.30
N ARG A 140 1.13 -2.00 24.49
CA ARG A 140 2.36 -2.76 24.22
C ARG A 140 3.57 -2.29 25.04
N SER A 141 3.44 -1.18 25.76
CA SER A 141 4.55 -0.52 26.45
C SER A 141 5.71 -0.19 25.48
N TRP A 142 5.39 0.32 24.30
CA TRP A 142 6.34 0.72 23.28
C TRP A 142 6.56 2.23 23.27
N ASP A 143 7.81 2.66 23.04
CA ASP A 143 8.13 4.08 22.83
C ASP A 143 7.95 4.51 21.37
N GLY A 144 8.04 3.57 20.42
CA GLY A 144 7.87 3.79 19.00
C GLY A 144 6.46 3.51 18.48
N ALA A 145 6.37 3.09 17.21
CA ALA A 145 5.10 2.89 16.53
C ALA A 145 5.19 1.84 15.41
N LEU A 146 4.11 1.08 15.20
CA LEU A 146 3.95 0.19 14.06
C LEU A 146 2.69 0.57 13.28
N VAL A 147 2.88 1.01 12.04
CA VAL A 147 1.82 1.35 11.09
C VAL A 147 1.84 0.37 9.93
N LYS A 148 0.68 -0.10 9.51
CA LYS A 148 0.54 -1.00 8.37
C LYS A 148 -0.12 -0.32 7.18
N SER A 149 0.37 -0.66 5.98
CA SER A 149 -0.29 -0.34 4.71
C SER A 149 -1.18 -1.51 4.30
N PRO A 150 -2.38 -1.27 3.75
CA PRO A 150 -3.24 -2.33 3.25
C PRO A 150 -2.67 -3.00 1.99
N ALA A 151 -3.27 -4.09 1.57
CA ALA A 151 -2.96 -4.74 0.30
C ALA A 151 -3.34 -3.84 -0.88
N ALA A 152 -2.63 -3.97 -2.01
CA ALA A 152 -2.93 -3.19 -3.21
C ALA A 152 -4.39 -3.30 -3.69
N PRO A 153 -5.03 -4.49 -3.69
CA PRO A 153 -6.47 -4.58 -3.99
C PRO A 153 -7.33 -3.78 -3.01
N THR A 154 -7.00 -3.79 -1.72
CA THR A 154 -7.71 -3.00 -0.71
C THR A 154 -7.59 -1.51 -0.99
N THR A 155 -6.38 -1.01 -1.26
CA THR A 155 -6.18 0.40 -1.63
C THR A 155 -6.96 0.77 -2.89
N THR A 156 -6.94 -0.11 -3.93
CA THR A 156 -7.66 0.11 -5.19
C THR A 156 -9.16 0.27 -4.97
N VAL A 157 -9.72 -0.47 -4.02
CA VAL A 157 -11.17 -0.50 -3.75
C VAL A 157 -11.55 0.54 -2.71
N ALA A 158 -10.84 0.63 -1.58
CA ALA A 158 -11.22 1.50 -0.47
C ALA A 158 -11.15 3.00 -0.81
N VAL A 159 -10.16 3.41 -1.62
CA VAL A 159 -10.01 4.84 -1.96
C VAL A 159 -11.22 5.38 -2.75
N PRO A 160 -11.69 4.78 -3.84
CA PRO A 160 -12.92 5.25 -4.49
C PRO A 160 -14.17 5.05 -3.63
N LEU A 161 -14.24 3.98 -2.81
CA LEU A 161 -15.40 3.77 -1.92
C LEU A 161 -15.52 4.86 -0.85
N SER A 162 -14.43 5.43 -0.37
CA SER A 162 -14.48 6.54 0.59
C SER A 162 -15.16 7.79 0.03
N VAL A 163 -15.09 8.02 -1.29
CA VAL A 163 -15.83 9.10 -1.96
C VAL A 163 -17.32 8.79 -2.03
N LEU A 164 -17.68 7.50 -2.13
CA LEU A 164 -19.08 7.06 -2.21
C LEU A 164 -19.81 7.02 -0.87
N ASP A 165 -19.08 7.10 0.25
CA ASP A 165 -19.68 7.11 1.59
C ASP A 165 -20.73 8.21 1.76
N ALA A 166 -20.50 9.38 1.16
CA ALA A 166 -21.43 10.50 1.14
C ALA A 166 -22.78 10.22 0.44
N TYR A 167 -22.88 9.11 -0.32
CA TYR A 167 -24.06 8.69 -1.06
C TYR A 167 -24.74 7.47 -0.41
N GLY A 168 -24.36 7.09 0.82
CA GLY A 168 -24.93 5.96 1.53
C GLY A 168 -24.49 4.62 0.93
N LEU A 169 -23.19 4.32 1.01
CA LEU A 169 -22.63 3.09 0.53
C LEU A 169 -23.07 1.90 1.40
N ALA A 170 -23.90 0.99 0.86
CA ALA A 170 -24.47 -0.14 1.58
C ALA A 170 -23.80 -1.47 1.25
N ALA A 171 -23.49 -1.73 -0.02
CA ALA A 171 -22.85 -2.98 -0.44
C ALA A 171 -21.96 -2.78 -1.66
N VAL A 172 -20.99 -3.67 -1.82
CA VAL A 172 -20.05 -3.66 -2.94
C VAL A 172 -19.84 -5.07 -3.49
N GLN A 173 -20.01 -5.21 -4.78
CA GLN A 173 -19.48 -6.36 -5.51
C GLN A 173 -18.22 -5.90 -6.25
N VAL A 174 -17.15 -6.68 -6.19
CA VAL A 174 -15.89 -6.29 -6.81
C VAL A 174 -15.18 -7.47 -7.45
N ALA A 175 -14.83 -7.33 -8.72
CA ALA A 175 -13.91 -8.24 -9.39
C ALA A 175 -12.54 -7.59 -9.54
N THR A 176 -11.49 -8.20 -8.98
CA THR A 176 -10.12 -7.68 -9.14
C THR A 176 -9.33 -8.52 -10.13
N LEU A 177 -8.63 -7.82 -11.02
CA LEU A 177 -7.66 -8.35 -11.97
C LEU A 177 -6.26 -7.92 -11.50
N GLN A 178 -5.51 -8.88 -10.96
CA GLN A 178 -4.22 -8.60 -10.33
C GLN A 178 -3.08 -9.11 -11.18
N GLY A 179 -2.04 -8.31 -11.33
CA GLY A 179 -0.79 -8.72 -11.96
C GLY A 179 -0.19 -9.96 -11.30
N GLY A 180 0.61 -10.71 -12.03
CA GLY A 180 1.32 -11.87 -11.52
C GLY A 180 2.22 -11.49 -10.33
N PRO A 181 2.59 -12.46 -9.45
CA PRO A 181 3.54 -12.18 -8.40
C PRO A 181 4.86 -11.76 -9.05
N GLU A 182 5.42 -10.70 -8.54
CA GLU A 182 6.69 -10.08 -8.95
C GLU A 182 7.91 -11.01 -8.82
N ARG A 183 7.70 -12.28 -8.51
CA ARG A 183 8.74 -13.30 -8.44
C ARG A 183 9.11 -13.79 -9.82
N ARG A 184 9.92 -13.03 -10.56
CA ARG A 184 10.56 -13.51 -11.81
C ARG A 184 11.39 -14.80 -11.62
N ARG A 185 11.66 -15.20 -10.38
CA ARG A 185 12.29 -16.51 -10.08
C ARG A 185 11.43 -17.71 -10.43
N ASP A 186 10.11 -17.53 -10.53
CA ASP A 186 9.23 -18.61 -10.96
C ASP A 186 8.85 -18.43 -12.44
N GLN A 187 9.80 -18.76 -13.31
CA GLN A 187 9.55 -18.81 -14.77
C GLN A 187 8.35 -19.72 -15.11
N ARG A 188 8.11 -20.76 -14.29
CA ARG A 188 6.96 -21.65 -14.46
C ARG A 188 5.66 -20.90 -14.21
N LEU A 189 5.60 -20.06 -13.19
CA LEU A 189 4.40 -19.25 -12.90
C LEU A 189 4.16 -18.20 -14.00
N ALA A 190 5.20 -17.52 -14.47
CA ALA A 190 5.08 -16.57 -15.57
C ALA A 190 4.60 -17.26 -16.86
N MET A 191 5.14 -18.44 -17.16
CA MET A 191 4.70 -19.26 -18.31
C MET A 191 3.28 -19.78 -18.13
N SER A 192 2.86 -20.18 -16.92
CA SER A 192 1.50 -20.64 -16.66
C SER A 192 0.43 -19.56 -16.78
N MET A 193 0.83 -18.29 -16.66
CA MET A 193 -0.06 -17.14 -16.84
C MET A 193 -0.18 -16.67 -18.29
N LEU A 194 0.70 -17.13 -19.17
CA LEU A 194 0.61 -16.77 -20.60
C LEU A 194 -0.67 -17.36 -21.21
N ASN A 195 -1.51 -16.51 -21.80
CA ASN A 195 -2.83 -16.89 -22.31
C ASN A 195 -3.77 -17.54 -21.26
N ASN A 196 -3.60 -17.21 -20.00
CA ASN A 196 -4.37 -17.81 -18.91
C ASN A 196 -4.87 -16.76 -17.92
N VAL A 197 -5.96 -17.08 -17.21
CA VAL A 197 -6.46 -16.35 -16.05
C VAL A 197 -6.64 -17.39 -14.91
N SER A 198 -6.06 -17.11 -13.75
CA SER A 198 -6.32 -17.91 -12.56
C SER A 198 -7.43 -17.24 -11.75
N PRO A 199 -8.56 -17.92 -11.50
CA PRO A 199 -9.68 -17.37 -10.73
C PRO A 199 -9.44 -17.42 -9.22
N ASP A 200 -8.20 -17.57 -8.78
CA ASP A 200 -7.80 -17.61 -7.37
C ASP A 200 -6.51 -16.83 -7.16
N VAL A 201 -6.56 -15.91 -6.20
CA VAL A 201 -5.39 -15.23 -5.64
C VAL A 201 -5.40 -15.49 -4.13
N PRO A 202 -4.55 -16.39 -3.61
CA PRO A 202 -4.63 -16.86 -2.24
C PRO A 202 -4.75 -15.75 -1.20
N GLY A 203 -5.84 -15.78 -0.42
CA GLY A 203 -6.13 -14.82 0.64
C GLY A 203 -6.49 -13.40 0.17
N ALA A 204 -6.62 -13.12 -1.14
CA ALA A 204 -6.96 -11.77 -1.62
C ALA A 204 -8.38 -11.36 -1.24
N GLU A 205 -9.34 -12.27 -1.38
CA GLU A 205 -10.74 -12.00 -1.06
C GLU A 205 -10.95 -11.77 0.43
N SER A 206 -10.36 -12.62 1.29
CA SER A 206 -10.43 -12.43 2.74
C SER A 206 -9.75 -11.13 3.20
N ARG A 207 -8.69 -10.68 2.52
CA ARG A 207 -8.10 -9.37 2.78
C ARG A 207 -9.04 -8.24 2.38
N LEU A 208 -9.65 -8.29 1.21
CA LEU A 208 -10.63 -7.27 0.78
C LEU A 208 -11.77 -7.12 1.78
N THR A 209 -12.37 -8.22 2.20
CA THR A 209 -13.49 -8.20 3.15
C THR A 209 -13.11 -7.75 4.56
N SER A 210 -11.85 -7.93 4.97
CA SER A 210 -11.40 -7.61 6.33
C SER A 210 -10.66 -6.28 6.43
N GLU A 211 -9.82 -5.94 5.43
CA GLU A 211 -9.04 -4.70 5.43
C GLU A 211 -9.90 -3.49 5.06
N THR A 212 -10.78 -3.62 4.05
CA THR A 212 -11.58 -2.48 3.55
C THR A 212 -12.46 -1.85 4.65
N PRO A 213 -13.24 -2.61 5.45
CA PRO A 213 -14.00 -2.00 6.55
C PRO A 213 -13.12 -1.39 7.64
N LYS A 214 -11.91 -1.93 7.88
CA LYS A 214 -10.96 -1.31 8.82
C LYS A 214 -10.43 0.01 8.31
N VAL A 215 -10.11 0.09 7.01
CA VAL A 215 -9.64 1.34 6.36
C VAL A 215 -10.73 2.40 6.31
N LEU A 216 -11.97 2.01 6.00
CA LEU A 216 -13.14 2.91 5.93
C LEU A 216 -13.75 3.23 7.31
N GLY A 217 -13.26 2.59 8.38
CA GLY A 217 -13.77 2.80 9.73
C GLY A 217 -13.43 4.17 10.29
N THR A 218 -13.99 4.46 11.45
CA THR A 218 -13.77 5.71 12.20
C THR A 218 -13.11 5.40 13.55
N PHE A 219 -12.05 6.10 13.90
CA PHE A 219 -11.45 6.03 15.23
C PHE A 219 -12.31 6.79 16.24
N ASP A 220 -12.75 6.13 17.30
CA ASP A 220 -13.61 6.72 18.34
C ASP A 220 -12.87 7.21 19.60
N GLY A 221 -11.54 7.12 19.57
CA GLY A 221 -10.66 7.44 20.69
C GLY A 221 -10.09 6.21 21.42
N ALA A 222 -10.60 5.00 21.12
CA ALA A 222 -10.13 3.75 21.71
C ALA A 222 -9.87 2.67 20.64
N GLU A 223 -10.77 2.55 19.66
CA GLU A 223 -10.69 1.54 18.63
C GLU A 223 -11.24 2.03 17.29
N ILE A 224 -11.05 1.24 16.24
CA ILE A 224 -11.62 1.53 14.89
C ILE A 224 -13.00 0.90 14.78
N GLN A 225 -14.03 1.75 14.78
CA GLN A 225 -15.42 1.36 14.48
C GLN A 225 -15.57 1.12 12.98
N ARG A 226 -15.85 -0.14 12.61
CA ARG A 226 -15.97 -0.56 11.21
C ARG A 226 -17.39 -0.31 10.71
N PRO A 227 -17.59 0.21 9.48
CA PRO A 227 -18.91 0.31 8.89
C PRO A 227 -19.51 -1.09 8.65
N ASP A 228 -20.84 -1.18 8.69
CA ASP A 228 -21.57 -2.37 8.25
C ASP A 228 -21.68 -2.35 6.72
N LEU A 229 -20.63 -2.78 6.05
CA LEU A 229 -20.48 -2.78 4.60
C LEU A 229 -20.36 -4.22 4.09
N GLU A 230 -21.34 -4.66 3.32
CA GLU A 230 -21.27 -5.95 2.65
C GLU A 230 -20.33 -5.89 1.45
N ILE A 231 -19.30 -6.75 1.43
CA ILE A 231 -18.32 -6.82 0.33
C ILE A 231 -18.31 -8.23 -0.23
N THR A 232 -18.64 -8.37 -1.51
CA THR A 232 -18.59 -9.63 -2.27
C THR A 232 -17.46 -9.56 -3.30
N PRO A 233 -16.25 -10.06 -2.98
CA PRO A 233 -15.11 -10.00 -3.86
C PRO A 233 -14.96 -11.23 -4.75
N SER A 234 -14.38 -11.03 -5.94
CA SER A 234 -13.81 -12.08 -6.79
C SER A 234 -12.40 -11.64 -7.21
N SER A 235 -11.40 -12.47 -6.93
CA SER A 235 -10.00 -12.10 -7.18
C SER A 235 -9.36 -12.98 -8.23
N ASN A 236 -8.94 -12.37 -9.32
CA ASN A 236 -8.38 -13.06 -10.48
C ASN A 236 -6.93 -12.61 -10.74
N ARG A 237 -6.08 -13.58 -11.07
CA ARG A 237 -4.73 -13.30 -11.53
C ARG A 237 -4.69 -13.31 -13.05
N VAL A 238 -4.08 -12.26 -13.61
CA VAL A 238 -3.99 -12.04 -15.05
C VAL A 238 -2.54 -11.82 -15.49
N PRO A 239 -2.19 -12.02 -16.78
CA PRO A 239 -0.83 -11.82 -17.29
C PRO A 239 -0.50 -10.33 -17.46
N MET A 240 -0.51 -9.61 -16.35
CA MET A 240 -0.22 -8.19 -16.21
C MET A 240 1.02 -8.02 -15.33
N GLN A 241 1.92 -7.12 -15.69
CA GLN A 241 3.17 -6.93 -14.95
C GLN A 241 2.95 -6.26 -13.60
N GLU A 242 2.28 -5.12 -13.62
CA GLU A 242 2.00 -4.32 -12.43
C GLU A 242 0.59 -3.75 -12.53
N GLY A 243 0.01 -3.49 -11.37
CA GLY A 243 -1.31 -2.92 -11.23
C GLY A 243 -2.33 -3.91 -10.68
N THR A 244 -3.38 -3.33 -10.12
CA THR A 244 -4.62 -3.99 -9.75
C THR A 244 -5.73 -3.20 -10.41
N LEU A 245 -6.46 -3.84 -11.31
CA LEU A 245 -7.70 -3.30 -11.88
C LEU A 245 -8.88 -3.90 -11.12
N ALA A 246 -9.77 -3.06 -10.63
CA ALA A 246 -11.01 -3.46 -9.97
C ALA A 246 -12.21 -3.01 -10.80
N ASN A 247 -13.10 -3.95 -11.14
CA ASN A 247 -14.44 -3.64 -11.61
C ASN A 247 -15.34 -3.59 -10.37
N VAL A 248 -15.99 -2.46 -10.12
CA VAL A 248 -16.74 -2.17 -8.89
C VAL A 248 -18.20 -1.93 -9.21
N TRP A 249 -19.09 -2.62 -8.52
CA TRP A 249 -20.54 -2.36 -8.47
C TRP A 249 -20.88 -1.97 -7.04
N ALA A 250 -21.24 -0.70 -6.84
CA ALA A 250 -21.59 -0.17 -5.54
C ALA A 250 -23.12 0.01 -5.44
N THR A 251 -23.71 -0.55 -4.38
CA THR A 251 -25.09 -0.30 -3.99
C THR A 251 -25.12 0.92 -3.09
N LEU A 252 -25.94 1.92 -3.45
CA LEU A 252 -26.03 3.20 -2.77
C LEU A 252 -27.47 3.45 -2.33
N ASP A 253 -27.67 4.07 -1.17
CA ASP A 253 -28.99 4.50 -0.70
C ASP A 253 -29.53 5.69 -1.50
N ALA A 254 -28.63 6.58 -1.94
CA ALA A 254 -28.96 7.65 -2.88
C ALA A 254 -28.93 7.10 -4.32
N ASP A 255 -29.67 7.80 -5.21
CA ASP A 255 -29.63 7.57 -6.67
C ASP A 255 -28.88 8.72 -7.36
N PRO A 256 -27.54 8.77 -7.26
CA PRO A 256 -26.77 9.87 -7.80
C PRO A 256 -26.63 9.79 -9.32
N ASP A 257 -26.63 10.96 -9.98
CA ASP A 257 -26.21 11.05 -11.38
C ASP A 257 -24.75 10.58 -11.52
N PRO A 258 -24.44 9.63 -12.42
CA PRO A 258 -23.06 9.22 -12.73
C PRO A 258 -22.11 10.40 -12.97
N VAL A 259 -22.57 11.49 -13.60
CA VAL A 259 -21.78 12.71 -13.82
C VAL A 259 -21.40 13.38 -12.50
N ALA A 260 -22.29 13.37 -11.50
CA ALA A 260 -21.99 13.91 -10.18
C ALA A 260 -20.93 13.07 -9.45
N ILE A 261 -20.96 11.75 -9.60
CA ILE A 261 -19.95 10.84 -9.04
C ILE A 261 -18.58 11.05 -9.73
N GLU A 262 -18.56 11.20 -11.06
CA GLU A 262 -17.32 11.54 -11.77
C GLU A 262 -16.74 12.88 -11.31
N ALA A 263 -17.57 13.86 -11.05
CA ALA A 263 -17.14 15.13 -10.49
C ALA A 263 -16.58 14.96 -9.06
N ALA A 264 -17.25 14.17 -8.21
CA ALA A 264 -16.76 13.87 -6.87
C ALA A 264 -15.39 13.15 -6.87
N PHE A 265 -15.12 12.27 -7.83
CA PHE A 265 -13.79 11.71 -8.01
C PHE A 265 -12.75 12.76 -8.43
N ARG A 266 -13.09 13.69 -9.35
CA ARG A 266 -12.16 14.78 -9.76
C ARG A 266 -11.84 15.74 -8.62
N ASP A 267 -12.83 16.01 -7.77
CA ASP A 267 -12.75 16.98 -6.68
C ASP A 267 -12.32 16.33 -5.35
N ALA A 268 -11.98 15.03 -5.36
CA ALA A 268 -11.58 14.30 -4.17
C ALA A 268 -10.33 14.94 -3.52
N PRO A 269 -10.34 15.18 -2.20
CA PRO A 269 -9.26 15.88 -1.53
C PRO A 269 -7.96 15.08 -1.53
N THR A 270 -6.84 15.79 -1.58
CA THR A 270 -5.49 15.24 -1.38
C THR A 270 -4.98 15.59 0.02
N VAL A 271 -3.97 14.84 0.50
CA VAL A 271 -3.50 14.97 1.89
C VAL A 271 -2.39 16.01 2.11
N GLY A 272 -1.89 16.61 1.03
CA GLY A 272 -0.79 17.60 1.13
C GLY A 272 0.46 17.03 1.78
N LEU A 273 0.87 15.83 1.36
CA LEU A 273 2.13 15.17 1.68
C LEU A 273 3.06 15.25 0.46
N PRO A 274 4.39 15.27 0.65
CA PRO A 274 5.34 15.44 -0.46
C PRO A 274 5.17 14.44 -1.61
N SER A 275 4.95 13.16 -1.30
CA SER A 275 4.76 12.10 -2.31
C SER A 275 3.31 11.95 -2.78
N ALA A 276 2.36 12.72 -2.22
CA ALA A 276 0.96 12.65 -2.64
C ALA A 276 0.78 13.20 -4.07
N PRO A 277 -0.10 12.59 -4.88
CA PRO A 277 -0.39 13.15 -6.20
C PRO A 277 -1.15 14.48 -6.06
N ALA A 278 -0.99 15.36 -7.05
CA ALA A 278 -1.72 16.64 -7.09
C ALA A 278 -3.24 16.41 -7.15
N ASP A 279 -3.66 15.43 -7.94
CA ASP A 279 -5.05 14.96 -8.03
C ASP A 279 -5.08 13.49 -7.61
N LEU A 280 -5.98 13.12 -6.70
CA LEU A 280 -6.09 11.74 -6.20
C LEU A 280 -6.50 10.76 -7.30
N PHE A 281 -7.40 11.20 -8.20
CA PHE A 281 -7.89 10.38 -9.31
C PHE A 281 -7.63 11.02 -10.67
N ALA A 282 -7.20 10.18 -11.63
CA ALA A 282 -7.32 10.45 -13.05
C ALA A 282 -8.65 9.85 -13.56
N VAL A 283 -9.62 10.69 -13.90
CA VAL A 283 -10.94 10.25 -14.37
C VAL A 283 -10.99 10.26 -15.90
N PHE A 284 -11.21 9.08 -16.49
CA PHE A 284 -11.23 8.87 -17.92
C PHE A 284 -12.66 8.75 -18.47
N PRO A 285 -13.06 9.54 -19.46
CA PRO A 285 -14.37 9.40 -20.09
C PRO A 285 -14.44 8.28 -21.15
N GLN A 286 -13.32 7.69 -21.53
CA GLN A 286 -13.26 6.66 -22.57
C GLN A 286 -13.64 5.28 -21.99
N SER A 287 -14.54 4.56 -22.67
CA SER A 287 -15.03 3.24 -22.24
C SER A 287 -13.97 2.13 -22.22
N ASN A 288 -12.79 2.35 -22.80
CA ASN A 288 -11.66 1.41 -22.80
C ASN A 288 -10.57 1.80 -21.81
N ARG A 289 -10.86 2.68 -20.84
CA ARG A 289 -9.93 3.12 -19.81
C ARG A 289 -10.58 2.93 -18.41
N PRO A 290 -9.77 2.73 -17.35
CA PRO A 290 -8.30 2.75 -17.33
C PRO A 290 -7.67 1.44 -17.84
N GLN A 291 -6.43 1.54 -18.29
CA GLN A 291 -5.62 0.39 -18.71
C GLN A 291 -4.31 0.35 -17.91
N PRO A 292 -3.86 -0.82 -17.42
CA PRO A 292 -2.67 -0.92 -16.58
C PRO A 292 -1.41 -0.32 -17.20
N ARG A 293 -1.12 -0.64 -18.44
CA ARG A 293 0.12 -0.23 -19.10
C ARG A 293 0.26 1.29 -19.30
N PRO A 294 -0.72 2.03 -19.89
CA PRO A 294 -0.59 3.48 -20.07
C PRO A 294 -0.92 4.29 -18.81
N ASP A 295 -1.77 3.80 -17.91
CA ASP A 295 -2.37 4.62 -16.85
C ASP A 295 -1.75 4.41 -15.47
N ALA A 296 -1.42 3.16 -15.09
CA ALA A 296 -0.78 2.90 -13.81
C ALA A 296 0.70 3.38 -13.77
N ILE A 297 1.38 3.40 -14.92
CA ILE A 297 2.82 3.73 -14.99
C ILE A 297 3.04 5.25 -15.03
N ARG A 298 2.13 6.02 -15.62
CA ARG A 298 2.33 7.45 -15.89
C ARG A 298 2.41 8.28 -14.62
N ASN A 299 1.53 8.02 -13.66
CA ASN A 299 1.56 8.61 -12.32
C ASN A 299 1.21 7.51 -11.31
N PRO A 300 2.22 6.79 -10.80
CA PRO A 300 1.99 5.56 -10.03
C PRO A 300 1.42 5.80 -8.62
N GLN A 301 1.39 7.04 -8.12
CA GLN A 301 0.72 7.40 -6.87
C GLN A 301 -0.77 7.75 -7.07
N GLN A 302 -1.19 8.10 -8.26
CA GLN A 302 -2.56 8.43 -8.60
C GLN A 302 -3.37 7.16 -8.89
N LEU A 303 -4.65 7.15 -8.52
CA LEU A 303 -5.58 6.13 -9.00
C LEU A 303 -6.22 6.59 -10.32
N ALA A 304 -6.55 5.63 -11.17
CA ALA A 304 -7.25 5.90 -12.43
C ALA A 304 -8.66 5.32 -12.36
N VAL A 305 -9.68 6.12 -12.70
CA VAL A 305 -11.08 5.71 -12.70
C VAL A 305 -11.64 5.83 -14.11
N GLY A 306 -12.37 4.80 -14.55
CA GLY A 306 -13.09 4.76 -15.82
C GLY A 306 -14.44 5.47 -15.75
N PRO A 307 -15.23 5.43 -16.84
CA PRO A 307 -16.57 6.01 -16.85
C PRO A 307 -17.44 5.39 -15.75
N VAL A 308 -18.24 6.23 -15.10
CA VAL A 308 -19.26 5.81 -14.16
C VAL A 308 -20.56 5.56 -14.89
N ALA A 309 -21.22 4.44 -14.61
CA ALA A 309 -22.52 4.11 -15.17
C ALA A 309 -23.53 3.77 -14.07
N ALA A 310 -24.78 4.18 -14.26
CA ALA A 310 -25.87 3.84 -13.37
C ALA A 310 -26.20 2.33 -13.46
N THR A 311 -26.58 1.74 -12.34
CA THR A 311 -27.15 0.39 -12.25
C THR A 311 -28.54 0.45 -11.61
N HIS A 312 -29.21 -0.68 -11.42
CA HIS A 312 -30.52 -0.71 -10.74
C HIS A 312 -30.45 -0.36 -9.24
N THR A 313 -29.28 -0.50 -8.61
CA THR A 313 -29.10 -0.33 -7.17
C THR A 313 -28.00 0.69 -6.81
N GLY A 314 -27.50 1.41 -7.79
CA GLY A 314 -26.42 2.40 -7.58
C GLY A 314 -25.58 2.60 -8.83
N ILE A 315 -24.27 2.37 -8.75
CA ILE A 315 -23.34 2.66 -9.84
C ILE A 315 -22.36 1.50 -10.10
N GLN A 316 -21.76 1.52 -11.29
CA GLN A 316 -20.57 0.71 -11.61
C GLN A 316 -19.48 1.59 -12.22
N PHE A 317 -18.22 1.20 -11.96
CA PHE A 317 -17.03 1.83 -12.54
C PHE A 317 -15.82 0.91 -12.43
N ASP A 318 -14.76 1.26 -13.17
CA ASP A 318 -13.47 0.59 -13.09
C ASP A 318 -12.47 1.48 -12.36
N CYS A 319 -11.66 0.89 -11.47
CA CYS A 319 -10.57 1.60 -10.80
C CYS A 319 -9.25 0.83 -10.95
N LEU A 320 -8.17 1.56 -11.19
CA LEU A 320 -6.83 1.01 -11.38
C LEU A 320 -5.85 1.66 -10.40
N CYS A 321 -5.03 0.84 -9.78
CA CYS A 321 -3.94 1.25 -8.90
C CYS A 321 -2.62 0.60 -9.31
N HIS A 322 -1.50 1.31 -9.21
CA HIS A 322 -0.17 0.72 -9.35
C HIS A 322 0.19 -0.08 -8.08
N SER A 323 0.28 -1.42 -8.20
CA SER A 323 0.40 -2.32 -7.04
C SER A 323 1.67 -2.10 -6.22
N GLY A 324 2.81 -1.83 -6.86
CA GLY A 324 4.10 -1.69 -6.17
C GLY A 324 4.35 -0.27 -5.63
N VAL A 325 3.69 0.76 -6.17
CA VAL A 325 3.82 2.14 -5.70
C VAL A 325 2.62 2.48 -4.81
N ARG A 326 1.50 2.92 -5.37
CA ARG A 326 0.36 3.37 -4.58
C ARG A 326 -0.20 2.27 -3.64
N GLY A 327 -0.34 1.06 -4.14
CA GLY A 327 -0.81 -0.11 -3.38
C GLY A 327 0.28 -0.83 -2.58
N GLY A 328 1.49 -0.27 -2.48
CA GLY A 328 2.66 -0.87 -1.85
C GLY A 328 3.60 0.13 -1.21
N ALA A 329 4.84 0.19 -1.69
CA ALA A 329 5.89 1.02 -1.12
C ALA A 329 5.53 2.52 -1.09
N GLY A 330 4.94 3.06 -2.16
CA GLY A 330 4.57 4.47 -2.22
C GLY A 330 3.45 4.85 -1.24
N GLY A 331 2.45 3.97 -1.03
CA GLY A 331 1.45 4.16 0.02
C GLY A 331 2.08 4.14 1.42
N SER A 332 3.10 3.30 1.62
CA SER A 332 3.83 3.24 2.89
C SER A 332 4.77 4.45 3.10
N VAL A 333 5.33 5.03 2.04
CA VAL A 333 6.06 6.32 2.11
C VAL A 333 5.12 7.45 2.53
N LEU A 334 3.89 7.50 1.99
CA LEU A 334 2.87 8.46 2.45
C LEU A 334 2.55 8.30 3.94
N ASN A 335 2.53 7.06 4.46
CA ASN A 335 2.36 6.83 5.88
C ASN A 335 3.56 7.36 6.70
N ALA A 336 4.79 7.19 6.22
CA ALA A 336 5.98 7.75 6.86
C ALA A 336 5.95 9.30 6.88
N GLU A 337 5.58 9.93 5.77
CA GLU A 337 5.39 11.39 5.70
C GLU A 337 4.28 11.87 6.64
N LEU A 338 3.19 11.10 6.77
CA LEU A 338 2.10 11.39 7.70
C LEU A 338 2.59 11.35 9.16
N LEU A 339 3.40 10.34 9.53
CA LEU A 339 3.96 10.24 10.88
C LEU A 339 4.87 11.43 11.21
N VAL A 340 5.74 11.86 10.27
CA VAL A 340 6.53 13.09 10.44
C VAL A 340 5.64 14.32 10.60
N LYS A 341 4.63 14.47 9.74
CA LYS A 341 3.68 15.59 9.81
C LYS A 341 2.89 15.64 11.12
N ARG A 342 2.64 14.48 11.75
CA ARG A 342 1.93 14.35 13.02
C ARG A 342 2.86 14.38 14.25
N GLY A 343 4.18 14.42 14.07
CA GLY A 343 5.17 14.51 15.16
C GLY A 343 5.45 13.18 15.87
N TYR A 344 5.23 12.05 15.19
CA TYR A 344 5.61 10.72 15.68
C TYR A 344 7.06 10.34 15.34
N VAL A 345 7.70 11.15 14.47
CA VAL A 345 9.10 11.02 14.01
C VAL A 345 9.73 12.40 13.99
#